data_7d52c9b5ac5f3fbff775e700d9c13e67
#
_entry.id   7d52c9b5ac5f3fbff775e700d9c13e67
#
_cell.length_a   1.000
_cell.length_b   1.000
_cell.length_c   1.000
_cell.angle_alpha   90.00
_cell.angle_beta   90.00
_cell.angle_gamma   90.00
#
_symmetry.space_group_name_H-M   'P 1'
#
loop_
_entity.id
_entity.type
_entity.pdbx_description
1 polymer ?
#
loop_
_entity_poly.entity_id
_entity_poly.type
_entity_poly.pdbx_seq_one_letter_code
_entity_poly.pdbx_strand_id
1 'polypeptide(L)'
;MLLVLLGAVILIGFIVSLNIANLLLARASGRHQEMAVRLALGASRGRVVRQLLTESMLLSLIGGAAGIAIAVGTLGFILRFVPSNVPRLNEVRIDRVVLAFALLISILTGLVFGLAPALHSAKVALSSAMREGGRGSGYSTKTGRLRDVLIVSELAFAVVLMVGAGLLLRTLGDLLRENPGFNPTQVVTANTWLGNPNDPKTDPYSGISGKAAFSRELLRRIKAMPGVELAAITSALPTTNINPNAVGGLANENLAIEDRPVESSQDLHAERIRISPEYFKVLQATLLRGRSFTEADEDGKPLVAIIDESTARKYWPDRDPLGRRLRIGNNPSKPWTTVVGIVKDIKSDGLDIDGVPHIYVSTYQDPSRQVNMVLRTSLPTALLEPRIRQEIQTIDPSLPVFHVSSMNDILDRSLASRRFSADLVGGFAGVALVLASIGIYGLLSFMVGQRSREIGLRIALGARPADILKLIVTKGLILAGVGIIAGVILSASTASMMASLLYGVRPHDPAVFVVVPLLLFLVAVLASYVPAWRATKVDSITTLREI
;
A
#
# COMPACT_ATOMS: atom_id res chain seq x y z
N MET A 1 -7.36 3.30 1.83
CA MET A 1 -6.34 2.27 2.09
C MET A 1 -6.93 0.92 2.50
N LEU A 2 -7.63 0.82 3.64
CA LEU A 2 -8.21 -0.43 4.14
C LEU A 2 -9.09 -1.16 3.11
N LEU A 3 -9.88 -0.44 2.33
CA LEU A 3 -10.73 -1.02 1.28
C LEU A 3 -9.93 -1.69 0.16
N VAL A 4 -8.77 -1.13 -0.22
CA VAL A 4 -7.89 -1.73 -1.23
C VAL A 4 -7.23 -3.01 -0.70
N LEU A 5 -6.77 -2.99 0.55
CA LEU A 5 -6.23 -4.19 1.21
C LEU A 5 -7.31 -5.28 1.35
N LEU A 6 -8.51 -4.92 1.76
CA LEU A 6 -9.65 -5.84 1.83
C LEU A 6 -9.96 -6.42 0.45
N GLY A 7 -10.01 -5.58 -0.59
CA GLY A 7 -10.19 -6.02 -1.98
C GLY A 7 -9.12 -7.00 -2.43
N ALA A 8 -7.86 -6.74 -2.10
CA ALA A 8 -6.74 -7.63 -2.42
C ALA A 8 -6.87 -9.00 -1.73
N VAL A 9 -7.26 -9.02 -0.44
CA VAL A 9 -7.52 -10.26 0.31
C VAL A 9 -8.69 -11.05 -0.29
N ILE A 10 -9.77 -10.37 -0.66
CA ILE A 10 -10.92 -11.00 -1.33
C ILE A 10 -10.51 -11.60 -2.67
N LEU A 11 -9.75 -10.88 -3.48
CA LEU A 11 -9.27 -11.37 -4.79
C LEU A 11 -8.37 -12.60 -4.64
N ILE A 12 -7.43 -12.60 -3.67
CA ILE A 12 -6.64 -13.79 -3.36
C ILE A 12 -7.53 -14.95 -2.94
N GLY A 13 -8.51 -14.71 -2.08
CA GLY A 13 -9.47 -15.71 -1.66
C GLY A 13 -10.20 -16.34 -2.85
N PHE A 14 -10.60 -15.54 -3.84
CA PHE A 14 -11.18 -16.04 -5.10
C PHE A 14 -10.18 -16.85 -5.91
N ILE A 15 -8.94 -16.39 -6.11
CA ILE A 15 -7.89 -17.11 -6.86
C ILE A 15 -7.62 -18.48 -6.22
N VAL A 16 -7.43 -18.54 -4.89
CA VAL A 16 -7.27 -19.81 -4.16
C VAL A 16 -8.47 -20.73 -4.38
N SER A 17 -9.67 -20.19 -4.25
CA SER A 17 -10.90 -20.94 -4.41
C SER A 17 -11.09 -21.52 -5.82
N LEU A 18 -10.74 -20.73 -6.86
CA LEU A 18 -10.75 -21.16 -8.25
C LEU A 18 -9.74 -22.28 -8.50
N ASN A 19 -8.54 -22.20 -7.92
CA ASN A 19 -7.53 -23.25 -7.98
C ASN A 19 -8.01 -24.56 -7.33
N ILE A 20 -8.60 -24.48 -6.14
CA ILE A 20 -9.20 -25.64 -5.47
C ILE A 20 -10.30 -26.26 -6.33
N ALA A 21 -11.21 -25.44 -6.88
CA ALA A 21 -12.27 -25.93 -7.77
C ALA A 21 -11.71 -26.67 -8.98
N ASN A 22 -10.67 -26.12 -9.60
CA ASN A 22 -10.00 -26.70 -10.75
C ASN A 22 -9.35 -28.07 -10.43
N LEU A 23 -8.67 -28.16 -9.28
CA LEU A 23 -8.08 -29.41 -8.79
C LEU A 23 -9.13 -30.47 -8.44
N LEU A 24 -10.23 -30.07 -7.79
CA LEU A 24 -11.35 -30.98 -7.48
C LEU A 24 -12.04 -31.50 -8.75
N LEU A 25 -12.25 -30.64 -9.76
CA LEU A 25 -12.76 -31.04 -11.07
C LEU A 25 -11.80 -32.02 -11.79
N ALA A 26 -10.48 -31.81 -11.65
CA ALA A 26 -9.48 -32.72 -12.19
C ALA A 26 -9.58 -34.11 -11.54
N ARG A 27 -9.64 -34.15 -10.20
CA ARG A 27 -9.76 -35.38 -9.43
C ARG A 27 -11.07 -36.12 -9.68
N ALA A 28 -12.19 -35.38 -9.75
CA ALA A 28 -13.50 -35.97 -10.05
C ALA A 28 -13.54 -36.63 -11.41
N SER A 29 -12.90 -36.05 -12.43
CA SER A 29 -12.83 -36.61 -13.76
C SER A 29 -12.05 -37.93 -13.84
N GLY A 30 -10.99 -38.09 -13.01
CA GLY A 30 -10.24 -39.34 -12.92
C GLY A 30 -11.04 -40.50 -12.27
N ARG A 31 -12.10 -40.19 -11.52
CA ARG A 31 -12.94 -41.18 -10.80
C ARG A 31 -14.27 -41.49 -11.49
N HIS A 32 -14.45 -41.05 -12.73
CA HIS A 32 -15.72 -41.28 -13.44
C HIS A 32 -16.10 -42.75 -13.54
N GLN A 33 -15.15 -43.63 -13.87
CA GLN A 33 -15.41 -45.09 -13.97
C GLN A 33 -15.81 -45.67 -12.61
N GLU A 34 -15.12 -45.31 -11.53
CA GLU A 34 -15.46 -45.73 -10.16
C GLU A 34 -16.89 -45.31 -9.78
N MET A 35 -17.25 -44.06 -10.09
CA MET A 35 -18.61 -43.55 -9.80
C MET A 35 -19.69 -44.20 -10.65
N ALA A 36 -19.39 -44.47 -11.91
CA ALA A 36 -20.31 -45.20 -12.82
C ALA A 36 -20.57 -46.63 -12.33
N VAL A 37 -19.53 -47.34 -11.90
CA VAL A 37 -19.67 -48.71 -11.33
C VAL A 37 -20.51 -48.67 -10.05
N ARG A 38 -20.26 -47.72 -9.12
CA ARG A 38 -21.05 -47.58 -7.89
C ARG A 38 -22.53 -47.29 -8.15
N LEU A 39 -22.84 -46.45 -9.14
CA LEU A 39 -24.23 -46.17 -9.55
C LEU A 39 -24.89 -47.39 -10.20
N ALA A 40 -24.13 -48.14 -11.02
CA ALA A 40 -24.60 -49.39 -11.62
C ALA A 40 -24.89 -50.47 -10.56
N LEU A 41 -24.12 -50.48 -9.45
CA LEU A 41 -24.34 -51.38 -8.30
C LEU A 41 -25.45 -50.85 -7.35
N GLY A 42 -26.22 -49.84 -7.73
CA GLY A 42 -27.40 -49.37 -7.00
C GLY A 42 -27.14 -48.27 -5.97
N ALA A 43 -25.96 -47.60 -5.96
CA ALA A 43 -25.76 -46.44 -5.11
C ALA A 43 -26.63 -45.25 -5.50
N SER A 44 -27.35 -44.62 -4.56
CA SER A 44 -28.14 -43.43 -4.83
C SER A 44 -27.25 -42.22 -5.13
N ARG A 45 -27.72 -41.29 -5.98
CA ARG A 45 -27.03 -40.02 -6.32
C ARG A 45 -26.66 -39.22 -5.06
N GLY A 46 -27.59 -39.14 -4.10
CA GLY A 46 -27.38 -38.45 -2.84
C GLY A 46 -26.21 -39.01 -2.03
N ARG A 47 -25.98 -40.35 -2.10
CA ARG A 47 -24.84 -40.98 -1.44
C ARG A 47 -23.51 -40.58 -2.05
N VAL A 48 -23.43 -40.51 -3.39
CA VAL A 48 -22.24 -40.07 -4.12
C VAL A 48 -21.95 -38.59 -3.87
N VAL A 49 -22.97 -37.73 -3.97
CA VAL A 49 -22.83 -36.29 -3.68
C VAL A 49 -22.38 -36.07 -2.23
N ARG A 50 -23.00 -36.75 -1.26
CA ARG A 50 -22.61 -36.64 0.15
C ARG A 50 -21.17 -37.06 0.39
N GLN A 51 -20.70 -38.14 -0.24
CA GLN A 51 -19.33 -38.59 -0.14
C GLN A 51 -18.33 -37.53 -0.66
N LEU A 52 -18.56 -36.99 -1.88
CA LEU A 52 -17.69 -35.97 -2.48
C LEU A 52 -17.68 -34.67 -1.66
N LEU A 53 -18.83 -34.27 -1.14
CA LEU A 53 -18.93 -33.13 -0.24
C LEU A 53 -18.17 -33.37 1.07
N THR A 54 -18.28 -34.56 1.67
CA THR A 54 -17.55 -34.89 2.89
C THR A 54 -16.04 -34.85 2.69
N GLU A 55 -15.56 -35.39 1.55
CA GLU A 55 -14.13 -35.31 1.18
C GLU A 55 -13.69 -33.84 1.01
N SER A 56 -14.47 -33.00 0.33
CA SER A 56 -14.16 -31.58 0.13
C SER A 56 -14.19 -30.79 1.45
N MET A 57 -15.15 -31.08 2.33
CA MET A 57 -15.27 -30.44 3.64
C MET A 57 -14.10 -30.80 4.55
N LEU A 58 -13.70 -32.09 4.58
CA LEU A 58 -12.53 -32.53 5.35
C LEU A 58 -11.25 -31.82 4.90
N LEU A 59 -11.01 -31.77 3.58
CA LEU A 59 -9.85 -31.07 3.02
C LEU A 59 -9.86 -29.59 3.37
N SER A 60 -11.02 -28.95 3.27
CA SER A 60 -11.20 -27.53 3.57
C SER A 60 -10.99 -27.23 5.06
N LEU A 61 -11.48 -28.06 5.97
CA LEU A 61 -11.30 -27.92 7.42
C LEU A 61 -9.84 -28.15 7.82
N ILE A 62 -9.18 -29.19 7.28
CA ILE A 62 -7.75 -29.44 7.53
C ILE A 62 -6.90 -28.28 7.00
N GLY A 63 -7.20 -27.79 5.77
CA GLY A 63 -6.54 -26.62 5.21
C GLY A 63 -6.78 -25.35 6.03
N GLY A 64 -8.00 -25.14 6.52
CA GLY A 64 -8.35 -24.04 7.41
C GLY A 64 -7.59 -24.10 8.75
N ALA A 65 -7.53 -25.27 9.37
CA ALA A 65 -6.77 -25.47 10.61
C ALA A 65 -5.26 -25.22 10.41
N ALA A 66 -4.70 -25.73 9.31
CA ALA A 66 -3.30 -25.47 8.95
C ALA A 66 -3.05 -23.98 8.68
N GLY A 67 -3.97 -23.30 7.97
CA GLY A 67 -3.91 -21.86 7.72
C GLY A 67 -3.94 -21.03 9.01
N ILE A 68 -4.81 -21.39 9.96
CA ILE A 68 -4.85 -20.76 11.28
C ILE A 68 -3.54 -20.99 12.04
N ALA A 69 -2.99 -22.21 12.03
CA ALA A 69 -1.72 -22.51 12.69
C ALA A 69 -0.55 -21.70 12.10
N ILE A 70 -0.49 -21.55 10.77
CA ILE A 70 0.48 -20.70 10.10
C ILE A 70 0.26 -19.23 10.48
N ALA A 71 -0.98 -18.73 10.48
CA ALA A 71 -1.30 -17.36 10.86
C ALA A 71 -0.87 -17.05 12.31
N VAL A 72 -1.13 -17.95 13.26
CA VAL A 72 -0.67 -17.82 14.66
C VAL A 72 0.85 -17.78 14.74
N GLY A 73 1.53 -18.66 14.01
CA GLY A 73 3.00 -18.74 14.03
C GLY A 73 3.69 -17.55 13.37
N THR A 74 3.05 -16.94 12.34
CA THR A 74 3.65 -15.85 11.56
C THR A 74 3.20 -14.46 12.01
N LEU A 75 2.10 -14.31 12.75
CA LEU A 75 1.55 -13.03 13.17
C LEU A 75 2.58 -12.16 13.89
N GLY A 76 3.27 -12.72 14.89
CA GLY A 76 4.31 -12.01 15.64
C GLY A 76 5.49 -11.55 14.78
N PHE A 77 5.83 -12.32 13.73
CA PHE A 77 6.85 -11.94 12.76
C PHE A 77 6.37 -10.79 11.88
N ILE A 78 5.15 -10.88 11.34
CA ILE A 78 4.56 -9.84 10.50
C ILE A 78 4.44 -8.52 11.26
N LEU A 79 3.98 -8.55 12.52
CA LEU A 79 3.82 -7.35 13.35
C LEU A 79 5.13 -6.59 13.59
N ARG A 80 6.30 -7.24 13.50
CA ARG A 80 7.61 -6.56 13.59
C ARG A 80 7.90 -5.64 12.41
N PHE A 81 7.28 -5.88 11.26
CA PHE A 81 7.45 -5.08 10.04
C PHE A 81 6.36 -4.02 9.89
N VAL A 82 5.32 -4.07 10.73
CA VAL A 82 4.25 -3.06 10.68
C VAL A 82 4.75 -1.78 11.31
N PRO A 83 4.63 -0.63 10.63
CA PRO A 83 5.03 0.66 11.17
C PRO A 83 4.27 1.00 12.46
N SER A 84 4.97 1.55 13.44
CA SER A 84 4.40 1.92 14.76
C SER A 84 3.33 3.01 14.71
N ASN A 85 3.24 3.74 13.59
CA ASN A 85 2.22 4.76 13.34
C ASN A 85 0.88 4.20 12.83
N VAL A 86 0.76 2.88 12.61
CA VAL A 86 -0.52 2.25 12.26
C VAL A 86 -1.42 2.26 13.50
N PRO A 87 -2.62 2.90 13.41
CA PRO A 87 -3.54 2.95 14.54
C PRO A 87 -3.95 1.54 14.99
N ARG A 88 -4.11 1.34 16.30
CA ARG A 88 -4.58 0.08 16.91
C ARG A 88 -3.72 -1.15 16.65
N LEU A 89 -2.44 -0.97 16.38
CA LEU A 89 -1.52 -2.09 16.17
C LEU A 89 -1.52 -3.09 17.35
N ASN A 90 -1.63 -2.59 18.58
CA ASN A 90 -1.67 -3.40 19.80
C ASN A 90 -2.97 -4.22 19.95
N GLU A 91 -4.01 -3.92 19.17
CA GLU A 91 -5.27 -4.66 19.17
C GLU A 91 -5.26 -5.82 18.16
N VAL A 92 -4.25 -5.89 17.27
CA VAL A 92 -4.15 -6.94 16.26
C VAL A 92 -3.84 -8.27 16.92
N ARG A 93 -4.85 -9.12 17.01
CA ARG A 93 -4.77 -10.47 17.60
C ARG A 93 -5.74 -11.43 16.90
N ILE A 94 -5.43 -12.70 16.96
CA ILE A 94 -6.36 -13.75 16.50
C ILE A 94 -7.33 -14.01 17.66
N ASP A 95 -8.49 -13.41 17.57
CA ASP A 95 -9.59 -13.55 18.53
C ASP A 95 -10.65 -14.58 18.05
N ARG A 96 -11.69 -14.76 18.86
CA ARG A 96 -12.79 -15.68 18.54
C ARG A 96 -13.54 -15.31 17.28
N VAL A 97 -13.62 -14.00 16.95
CA VAL A 97 -14.32 -13.51 15.75
C VAL A 97 -13.52 -13.88 14.50
N VAL A 98 -12.20 -13.67 14.53
CA VAL A 98 -11.29 -14.06 13.43
C VAL A 98 -11.32 -15.57 13.23
N LEU A 99 -11.31 -16.37 14.32
CA LEU A 99 -11.40 -17.84 14.21
C LEU A 99 -12.75 -18.30 13.65
N ALA A 100 -13.85 -17.70 14.09
CA ALA A 100 -15.19 -18.00 13.57
C ALA A 100 -15.31 -17.63 12.08
N PHE A 101 -14.77 -16.47 11.69
CA PHE A 101 -14.71 -16.04 10.30
C PHE A 101 -13.88 -17.00 9.43
N ALA A 102 -12.68 -17.39 9.88
CA ALA A 102 -11.82 -18.32 9.18
C ALA A 102 -12.50 -19.69 8.99
N LEU A 103 -13.18 -20.19 10.05
CA LEU A 103 -13.96 -21.42 9.98
C LEU A 103 -15.12 -21.29 8.98
N LEU A 104 -15.88 -20.19 9.02
CA LEU A 104 -16.98 -19.92 8.10
C LEU A 104 -16.50 -19.91 6.64
N ILE A 105 -15.42 -19.20 6.36
CA ILE A 105 -14.84 -19.15 5.00
C ILE A 105 -14.36 -20.54 4.56
N SER A 106 -13.73 -21.33 5.45
CA SER A 106 -13.31 -22.70 5.16
C SER A 106 -14.51 -23.58 4.80
N ILE A 107 -15.60 -23.51 5.57
CA ILE A 107 -16.83 -24.25 5.31
C ILE A 107 -17.47 -23.82 3.97
N LEU A 108 -17.60 -22.51 3.74
CA LEU A 108 -18.18 -21.97 2.51
C LEU A 108 -17.35 -22.39 1.29
N THR A 109 -16.05 -22.31 1.36
CA THR A 109 -15.14 -22.75 0.29
C THR A 109 -15.32 -24.24 0.01
N GLY A 110 -15.31 -25.10 1.04
CA GLY A 110 -15.54 -26.54 0.89
C GLY A 110 -16.90 -26.89 0.30
N LEU A 111 -17.95 -26.14 0.69
CA LEU A 111 -19.31 -26.35 0.19
C LEU A 111 -19.47 -25.88 -1.25
N VAL A 112 -19.11 -24.62 -1.55
CA VAL A 112 -19.33 -24.01 -2.88
C VAL A 112 -18.51 -24.74 -3.94
N PHE A 113 -17.23 -24.97 -3.68
CA PHE A 113 -16.32 -25.57 -4.65
C PHE A 113 -16.35 -27.10 -4.63
N GLY A 114 -16.91 -27.74 -3.59
CA GLY A 114 -17.20 -29.17 -3.55
C GLY A 114 -18.52 -29.55 -4.23
N LEU A 115 -19.55 -28.66 -4.15
CA LEU A 115 -20.88 -28.95 -4.65
C LEU A 115 -20.92 -28.98 -6.19
N ALA A 116 -20.24 -28.05 -6.87
CA ALA A 116 -20.26 -27.98 -8.33
C ALA A 116 -19.70 -29.25 -9.01
N PRO A 117 -18.50 -29.78 -8.62
CA PRO A 117 -18.00 -31.06 -9.12
C PRO A 117 -18.90 -32.24 -8.74
N ALA A 118 -19.44 -32.26 -7.51
CA ALA A 118 -20.28 -33.36 -7.01
C ALA A 118 -21.58 -33.47 -7.82
N LEU A 119 -22.27 -32.36 -8.06
CA LEU A 119 -23.49 -32.33 -8.86
C LEU A 119 -23.23 -32.68 -10.34
N HIS A 120 -22.09 -32.22 -10.87
CA HIS A 120 -21.72 -32.50 -12.27
C HIS A 120 -21.40 -33.98 -12.47
N SER A 121 -20.60 -34.57 -11.60
CA SER A 121 -20.24 -35.99 -11.64
C SER A 121 -21.47 -36.91 -11.49
N ALA A 122 -22.41 -36.55 -10.63
CA ALA A 122 -23.65 -37.31 -10.44
C ALA A 122 -24.60 -37.28 -11.70
N LYS A 123 -24.57 -36.18 -12.50
CA LYS A 123 -25.33 -36.04 -13.73
C LYS A 123 -24.69 -36.81 -14.89
N VAL A 124 -23.38 -36.75 -15.04
CA VAL A 124 -22.63 -37.34 -16.16
C VAL A 124 -22.59 -38.86 -16.04
N ALA A 125 -22.38 -39.40 -14.84
CA ALA A 125 -22.37 -40.86 -14.62
C ALA A 125 -23.68 -41.55 -15.00
N LEU A 126 -24.83 -40.85 -14.89
CA LEU A 126 -26.10 -41.39 -15.33
C LEU A 126 -26.24 -41.45 -16.87
N SER A 127 -25.74 -40.42 -17.57
CA SER A 127 -25.82 -40.37 -19.05
C SER A 127 -24.90 -41.39 -19.70
N SER A 128 -23.79 -41.76 -19.04
CA SER A 128 -22.88 -42.82 -19.51
C SER A 128 -23.43 -44.22 -19.23
N ALA A 129 -24.05 -44.43 -18.06
CA ALA A 129 -24.70 -45.70 -17.71
C ALA A 129 -25.92 -46.02 -18.60
N MET A 130 -26.62 -45.00 -19.14
CA MET A 130 -27.76 -45.19 -20.07
C MET A 130 -27.33 -45.29 -21.53
N ARG A 131 -26.04 -45.12 -21.87
CA ARG A 131 -25.49 -45.25 -23.23
C ARG A 131 -24.53 -46.45 -23.34
N GLU A 132 -24.89 -47.61 -22.87
CA GLU A 132 -24.24 -48.86 -23.22
C GLU A 132 -24.45 -49.17 -24.71
N GLY A 133 -23.46 -48.86 -25.56
CA GLY A 133 -23.46 -49.22 -26.97
C GLY A 133 -22.82 -48.24 -27.95
N GLY A 134 -22.27 -47.11 -27.51
CA GLY A 134 -21.73 -46.11 -28.43
C GLY A 134 -20.22 -45.86 -28.27
N ARG A 135 -19.43 -46.33 -29.25
CA ARG A 135 -18.03 -45.94 -29.47
C ARG A 135 -17.90 -44.42 -29.54
N GLY A 136 -17.30 -43.81 -28.54
CA GLY A 136 -16.97 -42.40 -28.57
C GLY A 136 -16.94 -41.80 -27.15
N SER A 137 -15.78 -41.82 -26.51
CA SER A 137 -15.54 -41.05 -25.27
C SER A 137 -15.55 -39.55 -25.58
N GLY A 138 -16.75 -39.04 -25.93
CA GLY A 138 -16.98 -37.62 -26.01
C GLY A 138 -16.85 -37.01 -24.62
N TYR A 139 -15.64 -36.62 -24.26
CA TYR A 139 -15.42 -35.74 -23.13
C TYR A 139 -16.46 -34.61 -23.19
N SER A 140 -17.28 -34.49 -22.16
CA SER A 140 -18.34 -33.47 -22.17
C SER A 140 -17.68 -32.10 -22.37
N THR A 141 -17.88 -31.52 -23.57
CA THR A 141 -17.38 -30.19 -23.95
C THR A 141 -17.72 -29.12 -22.90
N LYS A 142 -18.75 -29.37 -22.07
CA LYS A 142 -19.18 -28.49 -20.97
C LYS A 142 -18.18 -28.46 -19.81
N THR A 143 -17.60 -29.61 -19.40
CA THR A 143 -16.63 -29.66 -18.29
C THR A 143 -15.30 -29.02 -18.67
N GLY A 144 -14.87 -29.18 -19.93
CA GLY A 144 -13.69 -28.49 -20.46
C GLY A 144 -13.86 -26.98 -20.44
N ARG A 145 -15.02 -26.47 -20.91
CA ARG A 145 -15.32 -25.03 -20.91
C ARG A 145 -15.36 -24.43 -19.49
N LEU A 146 -15.94 -25.15 -18.52
CA LEU A 146 -15.96 -24.66 -17.12
C LEU A 146 -14.54 -24.46 -16.58
N ARG A 147 -13.62 -25.37 -16.83
CA ARG A 147 -12.22 -25.23 -16.42
C ARG A 147 -11.52 -24.09 -17.14
N ASP A 148 -11.75 -23.96 -18.44
CA ASP A 148 -11.19 -22.84 -19.21
C ASP A 148 -11.65 -21.51 -18.60
N VAL A 149 -12.93 -21.38 -18.21
CA VAL A 149 -13.47 -20.17 -17.55
C VAL A 149 -12.84 -19.93 -16.17
N LEU A 150 -12.67 -21.00 -15.36
CA LEU A 150 -12.05 -20.85 -14.04
C LEU A 150 -10.61 -20.30 -14.14
N ILE A 151 -9.82 -20.81 -15.09
CA ILE A 151 -8.44 -20.34 -15.30
C ILE A 151 -8.40 -18.92 -15.87
N VAL A 152 -9.26 -18.60 -16.83
CA VAL A 152 -9.37 -17.23 -17.37
C VAL A 152 -9.72 -16.25 -16.24
N SER A 153 -10.67 -16.61 -15.36
CA SER A 153 -11.04 -15.77 -14.21
C SER A 153 -9.90 -15.64 -13.21
N GLU A 154 -9.17 -16.73 -12.93
CA GLU A 154 -8.01 -16.74 -12.05
C GLU A 154 -6.91 -15.80 -12.57
N LEU A 155 -6.59 -15.90 -13.86
CA LEU A 155 -5.61 -15.03 -14.51
C LEU A 155 -6.06 -13.58 -14.53
N ALA A 156 -7.34 -13.32 -14.77
CA ALA A 156 -7.90 -11.98 -14.76
C ALA A 156 -7.75 -11.34 -13.36
N PHE A 157 -8.06 -12.06 -12.29
CA PHE A 157 -7.88 -11.56 -10.91
C PHE A 157 -6.41 -11.38 -10.54
N ALA A 158 -5.53 -12.27 -11.01
CA ALA A 158 -4.09 -12.11 -10.84
C ALA A 158 -3.58 -10.83 -11.51
N VAL A 159 -4.03 -10.51 -12.74
CA VAL A 159 -3.70 -9.24 -13.41
C VAL A 159 -4.16 -8.04 -12.58
N VAL A 160 -5.39 -8.06 -12.05
CA VAL A 160 -5.92 -6.95 -11.22
C VAL A 160 -5.04 -6.70 -10.00
N LEU A 161 -4.67 -7.76 -9.28
CA LEU A 161 -3.77 -7.66 -8.13
C LEU A 161 -2.38 -7.15 -8.50
N MET A 162 -1.82 -7.66 -9.60
CA MET A 162 -0.49 -7.26 -10.06
C MET A 162 -0.47 -5.82 -10.58
N VAL A 163 -1.52 -5.36 -11.27
CA VAL A 163 -1.65 -3.96 -11.69
C VAL A 163 -1.77 -3.06 -10.47
N GLY A 164 -2.62 -3.41 -9.49
CA GLY A 164 -2.74 -2.67 -8.24
C GLY A 164 -1.42 -2.57 -7.48
N ALA A 165 -0.69 -3.69 -7.34
CA ALA A 165 0.64 -3.71 -6.74
C ALA A 165 1.65 -2.84 -7.53
N GLY A 166 1.66 -2.96 -8.86
CA GLY A 166 2.53 -2.18 -9.73
C GLY A 166 2.32 -0.67 -9.61
N LEU A 167 1.05 -0.24 -9.55
CA LEU A 167 0.71 1.18 -9.35
C LEU A 167 1.17 1.69 -7.98
N LEU A 168 0.98 0.91 -6.90
CA LEU A 168 1.42 1.28 -5.55
C LEU A 168 2.95 1.32 -5.44
N LEU A 169 3.65 0.32 -6.00
CA LEU A 169 5.11 0.29 -6.01
C LEU A 169 5.69 1.44 -6.81
N ARG A 170 5.08 1.80 -7.93
CA ARG A 170 5.51 2.95 -8.73
C ARG A 170 5.28 4.26 -7.99
N THR A 171 4.10 4.45 -7.38
CA THR A 171 3.81 5.59 -6.52
C THR A 171 4.83 5.72 -5.38
N LEU A 172 5.18 4.61 -4.73
CA LEU A 172 6.21 4.61 -3.69
C LEU A 172 7.59 5.01 -4.27
N GLY A 173 7.94 4.49 -5.45
CA GLY A 173 9.18 4.85 -6.14
C GLY A 173 9.28 6.33 -6.49
N ASP A 174 8.17 6.94 -6.93
CA ASP A 174 8.10 8.37 -7.24
C ASP A 174 8.19 9.21 -5.96
N LEU A 175 7.50 8.81 -4.87
CA LEU A 175 7.58 9.48 -3.57
C LEU A 175 8.99 9.42 -2.95
N LEU A 176 9.71 8.31 -3.12
CA LEU A 176 11.10 8.18 -2.63
C LEU A 176 12.09 9.06 -3.40
N ARG A 177 11.74 9.51 -4.60
CA ARG A 177 12.53 10.42 -5.43
C ARG A 177 12.09 11.87 -5.33
N GLU A 178 10.96 12.10 -4.67
CA GLU A 178 10.38 13.44 -4.53
C GLU A 178 11.30 14.34 -3.71
N ASN A 179 11.48 15.57 -4.18
CA ASN A 179 12.26 16.56 -3.45
C ASN A 179 11.38 17.20 -2.36
N PRO A 180 11.71 17.03 -1.07
CA PRO A 180 10.91 17.59 0.01
C PRO A 180 10.99 19.13 0.10
N GLY A 181 11.77 19.79 -0.76
CA GLY A 181 11.99 21.23 -0.72
C GLY A 181 13.10 21.67 0.24
N PHE A 182 13.76 20.71 0.90
CA PHE A 182 14.87 20.94 1.82
C PHE A 182 15.86 19.76 1.81
N ASN A 183 17.04 19.96 2.42
CA ASN A 183 18.03 18.90 2.57
C ASN A 183 17.92 18.24 3.95
N PRO A 184 17.42 16.99 4.04
CA PRO A 184 17.28 16.28 5.32
C PRO A 184 18.60 15.69 5.85
N THR A 185 19.65 15.67 5.02
CA THR A 185 20.94 15.06 5.39
C THR A 185 21.61 15.85 6.51
N GLN A 186 22.13 15.16 7.52
CA GLN A 186 22.79 15.77 8.68
C GLN A 186 21.88 16.70 9.50
N VAL A 187 20.57 16.52 9.42
CA VAL A 187 19.61 17.25 10.26
C VAL A 187 19.09 16.32 11.34
N VAL A 188 19.28 16.72 12.61
CA VAL A 188 18.73 16.07 13.79
C VAL A 188 17.65 16.95 14.37
N THR A 189 16.57 16.33 14.84
CA THR A 189 15.45 17.01 15.47
C THR A 189 15.26 16.53 16.90
N ALA A 190 14.80 17.42 17.76
CA ALA A 190 14.35 17.10 19.11
C ALA A 190 13.17 18.00 19.44
N ASN A 191 12.25 17.55 20.29
CA ASN A 191 11.16 18.41 20.71
C ASN A 191 11.03 18.50 22.23
N THR A 192 10.51 19.64 22.67
CA THR A 192 10.10 19.88 24.04
C THR A 192 8.78 20.64 24.05
N TRP A 193 8.06 20.51 25.14
CA TRP A 193 6.79 21.19 25.34
C TRP A 193 6.88 22.08 26.57
N LEU A 194 6.67 23.39 26.42
CA LEU A 194 6.56 24.33 27.52
C LEU A 194 5.22 24.07 28.23
N GLY A 195 5.28 23.55 29.43
CA GLY A 195 4.11 23.18 30.21
C GLY A 195 3.05 24.27 30.25
N ASN A 196 1.81 23.88 30.49
CA ASN A 196 0.68 24.78 30.66
C ASN A 196 0.08 24.51 32.04
N PRO A 197 0.64 25.09 33.12
CA PRO A 197 0.10 24.88 34.45
C PRO A 197 -1.33 25.40 34.58
N ASN A 198 -2.12 24.79 35.45
CA ASN A 198 -3.51 25.17 35.68
C ASN A 198 -3.66 26.59 36.25
N ASP A 199 -2.63 27.09 36.93
CA ASP A 199 -2.58 28.47 37.42
C ASP A 199 -1.69 29.36 36.52
N PRO A 200 -2.31 30.27 35.73
CA PRO A 200 -1.56 31.16 34.83
C PRO A 200 -0.57 32.08 35.55
N LYS A 201 -0.73 32.31 36.87
CA LYS A 201 0.18 33.16 37.62
C LYS A 201 1.52 32.50 37.93
N THR A 202 1.55 31.18 37.92
CA THR A 202 2.78 30.39 38.13
C THR A 202 3.43 29.96 36.81
N ASP A 203 2.83 30.31 35.66
CA ASP A 203 3.34 29.94 34.36
C ASP A 203 4.39 30.92 33.84
N PRO A 204 5.68 30.53 33.81
CA PRO A 204 6.76 31.38 33.29
C PRO A 204 6.63 31.63 31.79
N TYR A 205 5.80 30.81 31.09
CA TYR A 205 5.59 30.82 29.64
C TYR A 205 4.21 31.37 29.26
N SER A 206 3.49 32.06 30.13
CA SER A 206 2.16 32.62 29.84
C SER A 206 2.18 33.72 28.77
N GLY A 207 3.24 34.54 28.73
CA GLY A 207 3.41 35.67 27.80
C GLY A 207 4.25 35.32 26.56
N ILE A 208 4.30 36.25 25.60
CA ILE A 208 5.19 36.19 24.43
C ILE A 208 6.65 36.24 24.89
N SER A 209 6.98 37.17 25.77
CA SER A 209 8.34 37.43 26.26
C SER A 209 8.99 36.20 26.90
N GLY A 210 8.29 35.47 27.77
CA GLY A 210 8.81 34.28 28.43
C GLY A 210 9.17 33.16 27.46
N LYS A 211 8.24 32.86 26.50
CA LYS A 211 8.49 31.85 25.46
C LYS A 211 9.60 32.26 24.50
N ALA A 212 9.67 33.55 24.12
CA ALA A 212 10.71 34.05 23.23
C ALA A 212 12.09 34.04 23.94
N ALA A 213 12.15 34.40 25.24
CA ALA A 213 13.37 34.31 26.02
C ALA A 213 13.88 32.88 26.15
N PHE A 214 12.99 31.92 26.44
CA PHE A 214 13.33 30.49 26.42
C PHE A 214 13.91 30.06 25.06
N SER A 215 13.25 30.44 23.97
CA SER A 215 13.70 30.08 22.62
C SER A 215 15.07 30.63 22.28
N ARG A 216 15.37 31.89 22.68
CA ARG A 216 16.69 32.51 22.48
C ARG A 216 17.77 31.81 23.31
N GLU A 217 17.51 31.58 24.60
CA GLU A 217 18.48 30.93 25.48
C GLU A 217 18.76 29.50 25.05
N LEU A 218 17.73 28.74 24.68
CA LEU A 218 17.87 27.41 24.15
C LEU A 218 18.74 27.38 22.88
N LEU A 219 18.44 28.24 21.91
CA LEU A 219 19.23 28.32 20.66
C LEU A 219 20.68 28.73 20.94
N ARG A 220 20.91 29.67 21.87
CA ARG A 220 22.25 30.10 22.25
C ARG A 220 23.08 28.93 22.80
N ARG A 221 22.51 28.12 23.70
CA ARG A 221 23.15 26.94 24.29
C ARG A 221 23.39 25.84 23.27
N ILE A 222 22.39 25.50 22.49
CA ILE A 222 22.50 24.46 21.46
C ILE A 222 23.56 24.81 20.41
N LYS A 223 23.60 26.06 19.94
CA LYS A 223 24.64 26.53 19.00
C LYS A 223 26.06 26.48 19.57
N ALA A 224 26.20 26.59 20.90
CA ALA A 224 27.49 26.48 21.55
C ALA A 224 27.97 25.04 21.75
N MET A 225 27.13 24.04 21.47
CA MET A 225 27.49 22.63 21.59
C MET A 225 28.51 22.23 20.52
N PRO A 226 29.62 21.55 20.91
CA PRO A 226 30.58 21.03 19.93
C PRO A 226 29.94 20.09 18.92
N GLY A 227 30.19 20.34 17.64
CA GLY A 227 29.68 19.54 16.53
C GLY A 227 28.28 19.96 15.98
N VAL A 228 27.66 21.00 16.55
CA VAL A 228 26.48 21.65 15.99
C VAL A 228 26.92 22.80 15.09
N GLU A 229 26.59 22.73 13.81
CA GLU A 229 26.94 23.77 12.83
C GLU A 229 25.91 24.90 12.86
N LEU A 230 24.61 24.53 12.80
CA LEU A 230 23.49 25.45 12.82
C LEU A 230 22.35 24.86 13.65
N ALA A 231 21.58 25.75 14.29
CA ALA A 231 20.40 25.34 15.03
C ALA A 231 19.25 26.33 14.83
N ALA A 232 18.04 25.82 14.77
CA ALA A 232 16.83 26.61 14.68
C ALA A 232 15.69 25.95 15.46
N ILE A 233 14.62 26.72 15.67
CA ILE A 233 13.38 26.27 16.30
C ILE A 233 12.23 26.44 15.29
N THR A 234 11.30 25.49 15.34
CA THR A 234 10.03 25.56 14.61
C THR A 234 8.87 25.05 15.45
N SER A 235 7.65 25.51 15.18
CA SER A 235 6.44 24.97 15.81
C SER A 235 6.02 23.64 15.22
N ALA A 236 6.42 23.33 13.97
CA ALA A 236 6.11 22.08 13.30
C ALA A 236 7.31 21.61 12.47
N LEU A 237 7.58 20.31 12.49
CA LEU A 237 8.60 19.71 11.64
C LEU A 237 8.01 19.39 10.27
N PRO A 238 8.79 19.52 9.18
CA PRO A 238 8.35 19.07 7.86
C PRO A 238 7.89 17.61 7.87
N THR A 239 6.86 17.27 7.08
CA THR A 239 6.31 15.93 6.89
C THR A 239 5.71 15.23 8.13
N THR A 240 5.54 15.95 9.25
CA THR A 240 4.98 15.36 10.49
C THR A 240 3.48 15.61 10.66
N ASN A 241 2.87 16.40 9.82
CA ASN A 241 1.47 16.83 9.97
C ASN A 241 0.43 15.81 9.45
N ILE A 242 0.76 14.54 9.46
CA ILE A 242 -0.13 13.45 8.99
C ILE A 242 -1.38 13.29 9.89
N ASN A 243 -1.39 13.92 11.06
CA ASN A 243 -2.53 13.87 11.99
C ASN A 243 -2.93 15.29 12.43
N PRO A 244 -3.99 15.88 11.84
CA PRO A 244 -4.47 17.21 12.22
C PRO A 244 -4.96 17.31 13.67
N ASN A 245 -5.17 16.16 14.34
CA ASN A 245 -5.53 16.09 15.77
C ASN A 245 -4.32 15.83 16.67
N ALA A 246 -3.11 15.72 16.12
CA ALA A 246 -1.91 15.61 16.94
C ALA A 246 -1.69 16.92 17.69
N VAL A 247 -1.35 16.81 18.97
CA VAL A 247 -0.93 17.98 19.77
C VAL A 247 0.26 18.61 19.09
N GLY A 248 0.09 19.81 18.52
CA GLY A 248 1.12 20.51 17.75
C GLY A 248 1.00 20.40 16.22
N GLY A 249 -0.12 19.93 15.68
CA GLY A 249 -0.43 20.01 14.26
C GLY A 249 -0.40 21.46 13.75
N LEU A 250 -0.14 21.62 12.44
CA LEU A 250 -0.17 22.94 11.80
C LEU A 250 -1.56 23.56 11.98
N ALA A 251 -1.63 24.79 12.44
CA ALA A 251 -2.88 25.50 12.55
C ALA A 251 -3.29 26.01 11.16
N ASN A 252 -4.33 25.42 10.60
CA ASN A 252 -4.96 25.96 9.40
C ASN A 252 -5.70 27.25 9.79
N GLU A 253 -5.15 28.38 9.40
CA GLU A 253 -5.65 29.70 9.77
C GLU A 253 -6.33 30.35 8.60
N ASN A 254 -7.46 31.01 8.87
CA ASN A 254 -8.08 31.89 7.90
C ASN A 254 -7.20 33.10 7.64
N LEU A 255 -7.23 33.61 6.43
CA LEU A 255 -6.46 34.77 6.01
C LEU A 255 -7.35 35.90 5.53
N ALA A 256 -6.94 37.13 5.78
CA ALA A 256 -7.44 38.30 5.07
C ALA A 256 -6.26 38.99 4.36
N ILE A 257 -6.46 39.39 3.13
CA ILE A 257 -5.48 40.14 2.32
C ILE A 257 -5.99 41.59 2.20
N GLU A 258 -5.12 42.56 2.46
CA GLU A 258 -5.50 43.97 2.57
C GLU A 258 -6.25 44.51 1.33
N ASP A 259 -5.86 44.08 0.15
CA ASP A 259 -6.44 44.56 -1.13
C ASP A 259 -7.62 43.68 -1.62
N ARG A 260 -8.19 42.79 -0.79
CA ARG A 260 -9.32 41.93 -1.18
C ARG A 260 -10.56 42.19 -0.32
N PRO A 261 -11.77 42.17 -0.90
CA PRO A 261 -13.01 42.30 -0.14
C PRO A 261 -13.14 41.20 0.93
N VAL A 262 -13.71 41.53 2.08
CA VAL A 262 -13.88 40.62 3.24
C VAL A 262 -14.73 39.38 2.88
N GLU A 263 -15.70 39.53 1.99
CA GLU A 263 -16.57 38.45 1.52
C GLU A 263 -15.81 37.32 0.76
N SER A 264 -14.72 37.70 0.06
CA SER A 264 -13.85 36.74 -0.64
C SER A 264 -12.76 36.15 0.25
N SER A 265 -12.65 36.56 1.51
CA SER A 265 -11.62 36.09 2.45
C SER A 265 -12.04 34.85 3.26
N GLN A 266 -13.31 34.43 3.20
CA GLN A 266 -13.79 33.25 3.93
C GLN A 266 -13.17 31.93 3.44
N ASP A 267 -12.66 31.90 2.19
CA ASP A 267 -12.03 30.73 1.57
C ASP A 267 -10.49 30.78 1.54
N LEU A 268 -9.89 31.81 2.17
CA LEU A 268 -8.44 31.95 2.19
C LEU A 268 -7.87 31.28 3.45
N HIS A 269 -7.16 30.19 3.25
CA HIS A 269 -6.56 29.40 4.32
C HIS A 269 -5.08 29.17 4.06
N ALA A 270 -4.26 29.25 5.10
CA ALA A 270 -2.88 28.80 5.06
C ALA A 270 -2.46 28.21 6.41
N GLU A 271 -1.50 27.31 6.37
CA GLU A 271 -0.91 26.76 7.57
C GLU A 271 0.15 27.69 8.15
N ARG A 272 0.02 27.99 9.42
CA ARG A 272 0.94 28.88 10.13
C ARG A 272 2.05 28.11 10.82
N ILE A 273 3.28 28.38 10.42
CA ILE A 273 4.49 27.78 10.99
C ILE A 273 5.32 28.88 11.65
N ARG A 274 5.67 28.70 12.91
CA ARG A 274 6.53 29.61 13.66
C ARG A 274 7.97 29.14 13.55
N ILE A 275 8.87 30.00 13.12
CA ILE A 275 10.28 29.65 12.91
C ILE A 275 11.23 30.70 13.48
N SER A 276 12.40 30.23 13.90
CA SER A 276 13.53 31.13 14.23
C SER A 276 14.27 31.57 12.96
N PRO A 277 15.07 32.65 13.03
CA PRO A 277 15.71 33.25 11.83
C PRO A 277 16.54 32.30 10.98
N GLU A 278 17.20 31.31 11.58
CA GLU A 278 18.11 30.40 10.87
C GLU A 278 17.43 29.15 10.32
N TYR A 279 16.13 28.98 10.47
CA TYR A 279 15.38 27.77 10.09
C TYR A 279 15.64 27.33 8.64
N PHE A 280 15.48 28.26 7.68
CA PHE A 280 15.72 27.94 6.28
C PHE A 280 17.18 27.61 5.97
N LYS A 281 18.13 28.21 6.70
CA LYS A 281 19.57 27.89 6.57
C LYS A 281 19.87 26.47 7.07
N VAL A 282 19.30 26.09 8.23
CA VAL A 282 19.45 24.73 8.79
C VAL A 282 18.93 23.68 7.81
N LEU A 283 17.77 23.93 7.20
CA LEU A 283 17.16 23.05 6.23
C LEU A 283 17.76 23.17 4.82
N GLN A 284 18.61 24.16 4.58
CA GLN A 284 19.10 24.50 3.23
C GLN A 284 17.94 24.74 2.24
N ALA A 285 16.84 25.30 2.74
CA ALA A 285 15.70 25.66 1.92
C ALA A 285 15.98 26.97 1.15
N THR A 286 15.54 27.05 -0.09
CA THR A 286 15.86 28.16 -0.98
C THR A 286 14.92 29.34 -0.74
N LEU A 287 15.47 30.47 -0.30
CA LEU A 287 14.78 31.74 -0.31
C LEU A 287 14.77 32.28 -1.75
N LEU A 288 13.60 32.42 -2.33
CA LEU A 288 13.43 32.85 -3.74
C LEU A 288 13.56 34.35 -3.89
N ARG A 289 12.94 35.11 -2.96
CA ARG A 289 12.89 36.59 -3.01
C ARG A 289 12.75 37.18 -1.61
N GLY A 290 13.15 38.42 -1.44
CA GLY A 290 13.05 39.14 -0.17
C GLY A 290 14.14 38.77 0.82
N ARG A 291 13.81 38.71 2.14
CA ARG A 291 14.74 38.40 3.23
C ARG A 291 14.19 37.33 4.18
N SER A 292 15.08 36.63 4.84
CA SER A 292 14.76 35.81 6.03
C SER A 292 14.45 36.70 7.24
N PHE A 293 13.90 36.08 8.29
CA PHE A 293 13.78 36.75 9.59
C PHE A 293 15.16 37.05 10.19
N THR A 294 15.16 38.04 11.04
CA THR A 294 16.30 38.44 11.84
C THR A 294 15.92 38.46 13.34
N GLU A 295 16.89 38.61 14.24
CA GLU A 295 16.57 38.74 15.65
C GLU A 295 15.85 40.05 15.99
N ALA A 296 15.91 41.06 15.11
CA ALA A 296 15.15 42.28 15.22
C ALA A 296 13.65 42.16 14.92
N ASP A 297 13.21 41.03 14.30
CA ASP A 297 11.79 40.73 14.07
C ASP A 297 11.18 40.10 15.35
N GLU A 298 11.05 40.93 16.42
CA GLU A 298 10.64 40.55 17.78
C GLU A 298 9.33 41.22 18.20
N ASP A 299 8.85 40.87 19.41
CA ASP A 299 7.64 41.46 19.99
C ASP A 299 7.74 42.98 20.08
N GLY A 300 6.63 43.68 19.85
CA GLY A 300 6.59 45.16 19.81
C GLY A 300 7.07 45.77 18.49
N LYS A 301 7.61 45.00 17.54
CA LYS A 301 7.98 45.46 16.19
C LYS A 301 6.86 45.17 15.16
N PRO A 302 6.86 45.81 14.00
CA PRO A 302 5.91 45.50 12.95
C PRO A 302 5.92 44.01 12.62
N LEU A 303 4.73 43.40 12.53
CA LEU A 303 4.61 41.97 12.24
C LEU A 303 5.05 41.66 10.82
N VAL A 304 5.85 40.62 10.67
CA VAL A 304 6.40 40.16 9.40
C VAL A 304 6.11 38.68 9.17
N ALA A 305 5.91 38.33 7.90
CA ALA A 305 5.73 36.96 7.47
C ALA A 305 6.60 36.64 6.25
N ILE A 306 6.96 35.37 6.11
CA ILE A 306 7.51 34.78 4.90
C ILE A 306 6.45 33.79 4.40
N ILE A 307 6.22 33.75 3.11
CA ILE A 307 5.26 32.84 2.48
C ILE A 307 5.99 31.87 1.55
N ASP A 308 5.41 30.70 1.33
CA ASP A 308 5.91 29.79 0.31
C ASP A 308 5.46 30.18 -1.11
N GLU A 309 6.07 29.56 -2.11
CA GLU A 309 5.79 29.79 -3.52
C GLU A 309 4.32 29.46 -3.87
N SER A 310 3.76 28.40 -3.29
CA SER A 310 2.36 28.00 -3.45
C SER A 310 1.39 29.05 -2.92
N THR A 311 1.66 29.62 -1.77
CA THR A 311 0.89 30.75 -1.20
C THR A 311 0.96 31.97 -2.11
N ALA A 312 2.16 32.31 -2.58
CA ALA A 312 2.36 33.43 -3.48
C ALA A 312 1.56 33.24 -4.79
N ARG A 313 1.66 32.09 -5.41
CA ARG A 313 0.97 31.75 -6.65
C ARG A 313 -0.56 31.71 -6.49
N LYS A 314 -1.06 31.15 -5.39
CA LYS A 314 -2.49 31.01 -5.13
C LYS A 314 -3.15 32.35 -4.81
N TYR A 315 -2.49 33.19 -4.02
CA TYR A 315 -3.10 34.39 -3.49
C TYR A 315 -2.67 35.68 -4.20
N TRP A 316 -1.57 35.67 -4.93
CA TRP A 316 -1.09 36.81 -5.74
C TRP A 316 -0.62 36.37 -7.14
N PRO A 317 -1.50 35.74 -7.98
CA PRO A 317 -1.07 35.13 -9.25
C PRO A 317 -0.44 36.15 -10.20
N ASP A 318 -0.94 37.41 -10.21
CA ASP A 318 -0.54 38.46 -11.13
C ASP A 318 0.15 39.65 -10.43
N ARG A 319 0.51 39.52 -9.16
CA ARG A 319 1.06 40.62 -8.36
C ARG A 319 2.23 40.17 -7.52
N ASP A 320 3.13 41.10 -7.22
CA ASP A 320 4.20 40.82 -6.25
C ASP A 320 3.66 40.84 -4.82
N PRO A 321 3.79 39.75 -4.07
CA PRO A 321 3.37 39.70 -2.66
C PRO A 321 4.32 40.41 -1.70
N LEU A 322 5.57 40.72 -2.11
CA LEU A 322 6.53 41.40 -1.23
C LEU A 322 6.04 42.82 -0.86
N GLY A 323 6.11 43.12 0.45
CA GLY A 323 5.60 44.37 0.99
C GLY A 323 4.07 44.46 1.12
N ARG A 324 3.32 43.47 0.62
CA ARG A 324 1.86 43.39 0.83
C ARG A 324 1.56 42.94 2.23
N ARG A 325 0.36 43.26 2.71
CA ARG A 325 -0.08 42.92 4.06
C ARG A 325 -1.18 41.89 4.05
N LEU A 326 -1.07 40.96 4.97
CA LEU A 326 -2.07 39.94 5.26
C LEU A 326 -2.38 39.93 6.78
N ARG A 327 -3.52 39.40 7.15
CA ARG A 327 -3.90 39.20 8.55
C ARG A 327 -4.22 37.73 8.77
N ILE A 328 -3.62 37.15 9.81
CA ILE A 328 -3.78 35.74 10.17
C ILE A 328 -4.89 35.60 11.20
N GLY A 329 -5.91 34.82 10.87
CA GLY A 329 -7.11 34.58 11.68
C GLY A 329 -8.26 35.52 11.34
N ASN A 330 -9.46 35.18 11.84
CA ASN A 330 -10.72 35.87 11.54
C ASN A 330 -10.96 37.16 12.35
N ASN A 331 -10.10 37.49 13.33
CA ASN A 331 -10.30 38.66 14.17
C ASN A 331 -9.89 39.94 13.46
N PRO A 332 -10.83 40.84 13.11
CA PRO A 332 -10.53 42.10 12.44
C PRO A 332 -9.61 43.04 13.23
N SER A 333 -9.55 42.87 14.56
CA SER A 333 -8.70 43.70 15.43
C SER A 333 -7.24 43.27 15.47
N LYS A 334 -6.89 42.12 14.89
CA LYS A 334 -5.49 41.68 14.79
C LYS A 334 -4.72 42.62 13.84
N PRO A 335 -3.46 42.94 14.17
CA PRO A 335 -2.63 43.80 13.33
C PRO A 335 -2.30 43.12 12.00
N TRP A 336 -2.05 43.95 10.99
CA TRP A 336 -1.59 43.51 9.68
C TRP A 336 -0.15 43.00 9.76
N THR A 337 0.16 41.95 9.02
CA THR A 337 1.48 41.32 8.91
C THR A 337 2.02 41.55 7.50
N THR A 338 3.23 42.07 7.38
CA THR A 338 3.86 42.39 6.08
C THR A 338 4.64 41.20 5.55
N VAL A 339 4.45 40.85 4.29
CA VAL A 339 5.23 39.80 3.60
C VAL A 339 6.62 40.36 3.28
N VAL A 340 7.67 39.75 3.87
CA VAL A 340 9.07 40.18 3.71
C VAL A 340 9.92 39.22 2.90
N GLY A 341 9.45 38.00 2.64
CA GLY A 341 10.18 37.00 1.88
C GLY A 341 9.28 35.96 1.26
N ILE A 342 9.80 35.29 0.23
CA ILE A 342 9.18 34.15 -0.45
C ILE A 342 10.20 33.02 -0.46
N VAL A 343 9.81 31.85 0.07
CA VAL A 343 10.62 30.63 0.09
C VAL A 343 10.06 29.60 -0.89
N LYS A 344 10.91 28.74 -1.41
CA LYS A 344 10.46 27.59 -2.21
C LYS A 344 9.62 26.66 -1.33
N ASP A 345 8.62 26.00 -1.92
CA ASP A 345 7.74 25.10 -1.20
C ASP A 345 8.52 24.03 -0.41
N ILE A 346 8.17 23.88 0.88
CA ILE A 346 8.62 22.82 1.76
C ILE A 346 7.44 21.89 2.02
N LYS A 347 7.58 20.61 1.73
CA LYS A 347 6.52 19.61 1.94
C LYS A 347 6.29 19.37 3.45
N SER A 348 5.39 20.10 4.06
CA SER A 348 5.12 20.05 5.51
C SER A 348 4.08 19.00 5.89
N ASP A 349 3.07 18.75 5.04
CA ASP A 349 1.93 17.87 5.32
C ASP A 349 2.15 16.42 4.91
N GLY A 350 3.17 16.16 4.10
CA GLY A 350 3.53 14.88 3.54
C GLY A 350 4.13 15.04 2.15
N LEU A 351 4.95 14.11 1.73
CA LEU A 351 5.59 14.15 0.42
C LEU A 351 4.59 14.05 -0.74
N ASP A 352 3.40 13.51 -0.47
CA ASP A 352 2.33 13.28 -1.43
C ASP A 352 1.29 14.40 -1.51
N ILE A 353 1.48 15.47 -0.75
CA ILE A 353 0.54 16.60 -0.69
C ILE A 353 1.24 17.82 -1.30
N ASP A 354 0.67 18.32 -2.39
CA ASP A 354 1.18 19.49 -3.09
C ASP A 354 0.30 20.70 -2.84
N GLY A 355 0.93 21.88 -2.87
CA GLY A 355 0.23 23.15 -2.98
C GLY A 355 -0.57 23.57 -1.74
N VAL A 356 -0.25 23.03 -0.56
CA VAL A 356 -0.78 23.57 0.70
C VAL A 356 -0.09 24.90 0.97
N PRO A 357 -0.85 26.00 1.12
CA PRO A 357 -0.27 27.30 1.41
C PRO A 357 0.30 27.35 2.82
N HIS A 358 1.56 27.82 2.96
CA HIS A 358 2.20 28.02 4.24
C HIS A 358 2.58 29.47 4.47
N ILE A 359 2.41 29.92 5.73
CA ILE A 359 2.87 31.21 6.21
C ILE A 359 3.80 30.98 7.37
N TYR A 360 5.02 31.43 7.21
CA TYR A 360 6.02 31.43 8.26
C TYR A 360 5.97 32.74 9.03
N VAL A 361 6.00 32.67 10.36
CA VAL A 361 6.06 33.82 11.26
C VAL A 361 7.24 33.70 12.21
N SER A 362 7.78 34.84 12.68
CA SER A 362 8.90 34.83 13.61
C SER A 362 8.46 34.25 14.96
N THR A 363 9.23 33.25 15.48
CA THR A 363 9.02 32.71 16.82
C THR A 363 9.26 33.76 17.91
N TYR A 364 9.89 34.90 17.58
CA TYR A 364 10.08 36.00 18.53
C TYR A 364 8.92 36.99 18.57
N GLN A 365 8.04 36.96 17.53
CA GLN A 365 6.81 37.74 17.50
C GLN A 365 5.58 36.91 17.91
N ASP A 366 5.57 35.63 17.57
CA ASP A 366 4.47 34.70 17.86
C ASP A 366 5.03 33.34 18.31
N PRO A 367 5.55 33.21 19.53
CA PRO A 367 6.16 31.98 20.02
C PRO A 367 5.12 30.89 20.31
N SER A 368 5.51 29.64 20.09
CA SER A 368 4.72 28.44 20.43
C SER A 368 5.16 27.84 21.77
N ARG A 369 4.26 27.11 22.43
CA ARG A 369 4.63 26.21 23.55
C ARG A 369 5.28 24.93 23.05
N GLN A 370 4.96 24.50 21.86
CA GLN A 370 5.67 23.41 21.21
C GLN A 370 6.95 23.96 20.57
N VAL A 371 8.07 23.41 20.97
CA VAL A 371 9.38 23.83 20.53
C VAL A 371 10.06 22.63 19.89
N ASN A 372 10.07 22.58 18.56
CA ASN A 372 10.82 21.59 17.79
C ASN A 372 12.16 22.22 17.41
N MET A 373 13.24 21.62 17.87
CA MET A 373 14.59 21.99 17.47
C MET A 373 14.96 21.28 16.18
N VAL A 374 15.61 21.96 15.28
CA VAL A 374 16.26 21.41 14.09
C VAL A 374 17.72 21.82 14.11
N LEU A 375 18.61 20.85 14.06
CA LEU A 375 20.06 21.03 14.20
C LEU A 375 20.78 20.43 13.00
N ARG A 376 21.64 21.19 12.36
CA ARG A 376 22.57 20.65 11.38
C ARG A 376 23.85 20.22 12.07
N THR A 377 24.21 18.95 11.91
CA THR A 377 25.31 18.32 12.64
C THR A 377 25.78 17.04 11.94
N SER A 378 27.06 16.75 12.03
CA SER A 378 27.65 15.48 11.61
C SER A 378 27.67 14.42 12.73
N LEU A 379 27.28 14.80 13.96
CA LEU A 379 27.28 13.88 15.10
C LEU A 379 26.12 12.89 15.06
N PRO A 380 26.33 11.63 15.48
CA PRO A 380 25.26 10.66 15.63
C PRO A 380 24.20 11.13 16.66
N THR A 381 22.94 10.86 16.39
CA THR A 381 21.79 11.23 17.24
C THR A 381 21.94 10.73 18.67
N ALA A 382 22.49 9.52 18.87
CA ALA A 382 22.72 8.92 20.19
C ALA A 382 23.69 9.73 21.09
N LEU A 383 24.63 10.46 20.49
CA LEU A 383 25.55 11.34 21.23
C LEU A 383 24.94 12.70 21.55
N LEU A 384 23.96 13.12 20.74
CA LEU A 384 23.30 14.44 20.90
C LEU A 384 22.17 14.40 21.93
N GLU A 385 21.42 13.30 21.99
CA GLU A 385 20.25 13.20 22.86
C GLU A 385 20.54 13.54 24.31
N PRO A 386 21.53 12.94 25.01
CA PRO A 386 21.84 13.29 26.41
C PRO A 386 22.28 14.75 26.57
N ARG A 387 23.01 15.30 25.60
CA ARG A 387 23.47 16.68 25.63
C ARG A 387 22.33 17.68 25.47
N ILE A 388 21.45 17.45 24.48
CA ILE A 388 20.25 18.28 24.26
C ILE A 388 19.39 18.26 25.53
N ARG A 389 19.18 17.08 26.11
CA ARG A 389 18.42 16.91 27.35
C ARG A 389 19.04 17.73 28.51
N GLN A 390 20.35 17.67 28.67
CA GLN A 390 21.08 18.42 29.70
C GLN A 390 20.91 19.93 29.50
N GLU A 391 21.05 20.45 28.27
CA GLU A 391 20.92 21.89 28.01
C GLU A 391 19.50 22.40 28.28
N ILE A 392 18.45 21.62 27.89
CA ILE A 392 17.07 21.98 28.19
C ILE A 392 16.82 21.98 29.70
N GLN A 393 17.24 20.93 30.41
CA GLN A 393 17.06 20.81 31.86
C GLN A 393 17.88 21.84 32.67
N THR A 394 18.94 22.37 32.07
CA THR A 394 19.70 23.48 32.69
C THR A 394 18.90 24.80 32.63
N ILE A 395 18.05 24.97 31.62
CA ILE A 395 17.15 26.14 31.52
C ILE A 395 15.94 25.94 32.44
N ASP A 396 15.31 24.78 32.34
CA ASP A 396 14.13 24.41 33.13
C ASP A 396 14.12 22.90 33.37
N PRO A 397 14.40 22.44 34.61
CA PRO A 397 14.44 21.00 34.94
C PRO A 397 13.10 20.25 34.74
N SER A 398 11.98 20.97 34.67
CA SER A 398 10.66 20.39 34.53
C SER A 398 10.32 20.00 33.08
N LEU A 399 11.09 20.48 32.11
CA LEU A 399 10.77 20.28 30.71
C LEU A 399 11.22 18.91 30.21
N PRO A 400 10.29 18.12 29.61
CA PRO A 400 10.63 16.84 28.99
C PRO A 400 11.28 17.05 27.62
N VAL A 401 12.14 16.11 27.23
CA VAL A 401 12.68 16.03 25.85
C VAL A 401 12.14 14.78 25.19
N PHE A 402 11.52 14.96 24.04
CA PHE A 402 10.89 13.89 23.28
C PHE A 402 11.57 13.72 21.92
N HIS A 403 11.49 12.49 21.40
CA HIS A 403 11.70 12.15 19.99
C HIS A 403 12.97 12.78 19.35
N VAL A 404 14.13 12.52 19.94
CA VAL A 404 15.38 12.86 19.26
C VAL A 404 15.58 11.90 18.10
N SER A 405 15.54 12.42 16.88
CA SER A 405 15.56 11.59 15.65
C SER A 405 16.27 12.33 14.53
N SER A 406 16.82 11.60 13.55
CA SER A 406 17.26 12.23 12.31
C SER A 406 16.06 12.66 11.45
N MET A 407 16.24 13.67 10.61
CA MET A 407 15.21 14.11 9.68
C MET A 407 14.90 13.02 8.64
N ASN A 408 15.89 12.20 8.27
CA ASN A 408 15.68 11.05 7.42
C ASN A 408 14.76 10.01 8.06
N ASP A 409 14.90 9.74 9.38
CA ASP A 409 13.99 8.82 10.09
C ASP A 409 12.54 9.35 10.10
N ILE A 410 12.38 10.67 10.17
CA ILE A 410 11.06 11.31 10.11
C ILE A 410 10.44 11.11 8.72
N LEU A 411 11.20 11.34 7.65
CA LEU A 411 10.77 11.10 6.27
C LEU A 411 10.43 9.62 6.05
N ASP A 412 11.28 8.70 6.49
CA ASP A 412 11.02 7.26 6.39
C ASP A 412 9.75 6.84 7.13
N ARG A 413 9.52 7.39 8.34
CA ARG A 413 8.28 7.15 9.10
C ARG A 413 7.04 7.71 8.40
N SER A 414 7.16 8.86 7.73
CA SER A 414 6.04 9.44 6.97
C SER A 414 5.59 8.54 5.81
N LEU A 415 6.53 7.83 5.18
CA LEU A 415 6.28 6.89 4.09
C LEU A 415 6.00 5.45 4.56
N ALA A 416 6.23 5.13 5.84
CA ALA A 416 6.20 3.76 6.35
C ALA A 416 4.85 3.06 6.10
N SER A 417 3.73 3.75 6.29
CA SER A 417 2.39 3.19 6.02
C SER A 417 2.16 2.88 4.53
N ARG A 418 2.69 3.71 3.63
CA ARG A 418 2.59 3.49 2.18
C ARG A 418 3.50 2.36 1.73
N ARG A 419 4.74 2.32 2.23
CA ARG A 419 5.69 1.21 2.00
C ARG A 419 5.09 -0.11 2.45
N PHE A 420 4.59 -0.19 3.69
CA PHE A 420 3.96 -1.40 4.22
C PHE A 420 2.81 -1.90 3.32
N SER A 421 1.99 -0.99 2.83
CA SER A 421 0.86 -1.37 1.97
C SER A 421 1.28 -1.81 0.58
N ALA A 422 2.27 -1.15 -0.01
CA ALA A 422 2.84 -1.55 -1.29
C ALA A 422 3.49 -2.94 -1.18
N ASP A 423 4.25 -3.19 -0.09
CA ASP A 423 4.88 -4.48 0.18
C ASP A 423 3.84 -5.59 0.39
N LEU A 424 2.76 -5.30 1.13
CA LEU A 424 1.70 -6.27 1.39
C LEU A 424 0.93 -6.64 0.12
N VAL A 425 0.50 -5.64 -0.67
CA VAL A 425 -0.19 -5.89 -1.95
C VAL A 425 0.76 -6.53 -2.96
N GLY A 426 2.05 -6.14 -2.96
CA GLY A 426 3.10 -6.77 -3.75
C GLY A 426 3.30 -8.25 -3.39
N GLY A 427 3.30 -8.58 -2.10
CA GLY A 427 3.34 -9.95 -1.62
C GLY A 427 2.12 -10.76 -2.09
N PHE A 428 0.93 -10.17 -2.00
CA PHE A 428 -0.29 -10.79 -2.52
C PHE A 428 -0.24 -11.01 -4.04
N ALA A 429 0.28 -10.05 -4.80
CA ALA A 429 0.47 -10.20 -6.23
C ALA A 429 1.47 -11.33 -6.57
N GLY A 430 2.54 -11.47 -5.79
CA GLY A 430 3.48 -12.58 -5.89
C GLY A 430 2.82 -13.94 -5.65
N VAL A 431 2.02 -14.07 -4.60
CA VAL A 431 1.24 -15.28 -4.31
C VAL A 431 0.25 -15.57 -5.44
N ALA A 432 -0.47 -14.55 -5.94
CA ALA A 432 -1.39 -14.70 -7.07
C ALA A 432 -0.67 -15.21 -8.33
N LEU A 433 0.52 -14.71 -8.61
CA LEU A 433 1.35 -15.15 -9.74
C LEU A 433 1.75 -16.63 -9.63
N VAL A 434 2.15 -17.07 -8.43
CA VAL A 434 2.48 -18.49 -8.15
C VAL A 434 1.24 -19.36 -8.33
N LEU A 435 0.10 -18.95 -7.76
CA LEU A 435 -1.17 -19.69 -7.88
C LEU A 435 -1.62 -19.80 -9.34
N ALA A 436 -1.57 -18.71 -10.11
CA ALA A 436 -1.88 -18.70 -11.53
C ALA A 436 -0.97 -19.66 -12.33
N SER A 437 0.32 -19.72 -11.97
CA SER A 437 1.27 -20.67 -12.56
C SER A 437 0.89 -22.11 -12.29
N ILE A 438 0.48 -22.43 -11.05
CA ILE A 438 0.02 -23.75 -10.62
C ILE A 438 -1.28 -24.11 -11.34
N GLY A 439 -2.21 -23.16 -11.50
CA GLY A 439 -3.47 -23.35 -12.22
C GLY A 439 -3.25 -23.74 -13.69
N ILE A 440 -2.42 -22.99 -14.41
CA ILE A 440 -2.05 -23.29 -15.81
C ILE A 440 -1.36 -24.65 -15.89
N TYR A 441 -0.35 -24.89 -15.06
CA TYR A 441 0.38 -26.14 -15.02
C TYR A 441 -0.54 -27.34 -14.75
N GLY A 442 -1.41 -27.23 -13.74
CA GLY A 442 -2.36 -28.28 -13.35
C GLY A 442 -3.34 -28.61 -14.47
N LEU A 443 -3.91 -27.59 -15.15
CA LEU A 443 -4.79 -27.81 -16.29
C LEU A 443 -4.10 -28.54 -17.44
N LEU A 444 -2.92 -28.05 -17.85
CA LEU A 444 -2.20 -28.61 -18.99
C LEU A 444 -1.70 -30.02 -18.70
N SER A 445 -1.19 -30.27 -17.48
CA SER A 445 -0.80 -31.63 -17.05
C SER A 445 -1.97 -32.59 -17.09
N PHE A 446 -3.15 -32.15 -16.63
CA PHE A 446 -4.36 -32.95 -16.70
C PHE A 446 -4.82 -33.21 -18.14
N MET A 447 -4.80 -32.19 -19.01
CA MET A 447 -5.14 -32.34 -20.44
C MET A 447 -4.22 -33.32 -21.16
N VAL A 448 -2.91 -33.28 -20.84
CA VAL A 448 -1.92 -34.24 -21.35
C VAL A 448 -2.26 -35.65 -20.90
N GLY A 449 -2.55 -35.86 -19.62
CA GLY A 449 -2.93 -37.18 -19.08
C GLY A 449 -4.20 -37.75 -19.71
N GLN A 450 -5.20 -36.90 -19.95
CA GLN A 450 -6.44 -37.34 -20.61
C GLN A 450 -6.28 -37.68 -22.09
N ARG A 451 -5.36 -37.00 -22.79
CA ARG A 451 -5.13 -37.20 -24.24
C ARG A 451 -3.89 -38.06 -24.51
N SER A 452 -3.36 -38.75 -23.47
CA SER A 452 -2.15 -39.56 -23.63
C SER A 452 -2.25 -40.59 -24.73
N ARG A 453 -3.43 -41.24 -24.89
CA ARG A 453 -3.69 -42.19 -25.99
C ARG A 453 -3.72 -41.50 -27.38
N GLU A 454 -4.38 -40.35 -27.51
CA GLU A 454 -4.41 -39.57 -28.75
C GLU A 454 -2.99 -39.09 -29.13
N ILE A 455 -2.23 -38.61 -28.11
CA ILE A 455 -0.82 -38.17 -28.26
C ILE A 455 0.05 -39.37 -28.66
N GLY A 456 -0.09 -40.52 -27.98
CA GLY A 456 0.65 -41.75 -28.29
C GLY A 456 0.37 -42.23 -29.70
N LEU A 457 -0.89 -42.23 -30.14
CA LEU A 457 -1.27 -42.58 -31.52
C LEU A 457 -0.65 -41.64 -32.55
N ARG A 458 -0.67 -40.33 -32.31
CA ARG A 458 -0.04 -39.35 -33.19
C ARG A 458 1.48 -39.54 -33.29
N ILE A 459 2.15 -39.83 -32.15
CA ILE A 459 3.58 -40.15 -32.15
C ILE A 459 3.85 -41.41 -32.95
N ALA A 460 3.03 -42.48 -32.76
CA ALA A 460 3.15 -43.72 -33.52
C ALA A 460 2.91 -43.52 -35.04
N LEU A 461 2.09 -42.55 -35.42
CA LEU A 461 1.84 -42.16 -36.80
C LEU A 461 2.89 -41.16 -37.37
N GLY A 462 3.96 -40.86 -36.63
CA GLY A 462 5.08 -40.04 -37.08
C GLY A 462 4.99 -38.55 -36.78
N ALA A 463 4.12 -38.11 -35.86
CA ALA A 463 4.08 -36.74 -35.43
C ALA A 463 5.40 -36.34 -34.69
N ARG A 464 5.96 -35.17 -35.04
CA ARG A 464 7.19 -34.66 -34.41
C ARG A 464 6.88 -34.17 -32.99
N PRO A 465 7.83 -34.34 -32.04
CA PRO A 465 7.68 -33.80 -30.67
C PRO A 465 7.31 -32.30 -30.63
N ALA A 466 7.83 -31.53 -31.60
CA ALA A 466 7.52 -30.10 -31.73
C ALA A 466 6.04 -29.80 -32.03
N ASP A 467 5.35 -30.69 -32.78
CA ASP A 467 3.93 -30.51 -33.13
C ASP A 467 3.03 -30.71 -31.89
N ILE A 468 3.38 -31.69 -31.05
CA ILE A 468 2.69 -31.96 -29.78
C ILE A 468 2.95 -30.82 -28.77
N LEU A 469 4.19 -30.37 -28.66
CA LEU A 469 4.56 -29.25 -27.81
C LEU A 469 3.79 -27.99 -28.24
N LYS A 470 3.77 -27.67 -29.53
CA LYS A 470 3.03 -26.54 -30.09
C LYS A 470 1.53 -26.62 -29.78
N LEU A 471 0.90 -27.80 -29.91
CA LEU A 471 -0.52 -27.99 -29.63
C LEU A 471 -0.89 -27.66 -28.18
N ILE A 472 -0.08 -28.15 -27.22
CA ILE A 472 -0.34 -27.97 -25.79
C ILE A 472 -0.05 -26.53 -25.36
N VAL A 473 1.11 -25.99 -25.75
CA VAL A 473 1.51 -24.62 -25.39
C VAL A 473 0.53 -23.60 -25.98
N THR A 474 0.10 -23.76 -27.25
CA THR A 474 -0.87 -22.86 -27.89
C THR A 474 -2.17 -22.78 -27.09
N LYS A 475 -2.70 -23.91 -26.59
CA LYS A 475 -3.92 -23.90 -25.76
C LYS A 475 -3.70 -23.11 -24.46
N GLY A 476 -2.56 -23.31 -23.77
CA GLY A 476 -2.20 -22.56 -22.57
C GLY A 476 -2.08 -21.04 -22.84
N LEU A 477 -1.44 -20.66 -23.95
CA LEU A 477 -1.26 -19.26 -24.34
C LEU A 477 -2.57 -18.58 -24.75
N ILE A 478 -3.50 -19.28 -25.40
CA ILE A 478 -4.83 -18.73 -25.71
C ILE A 478 -5.59 -18.42 -24.42
N LEU A 479 -5.60 -19.35 -23.46
CA LEU A 479 -6.26 -19.13 -22.16
C LEU A 479 -5.62 -17.99 -21.40
N ALA A 480 -4.28 -17.94 -21.37
CA ALA A 480 -3.53 -16.85 -20.76
C ALA A 480 -3.84 -15.51 -21.43
N GLY A 481 -3.83 -15.45 -22.76
CA GLY A 481 -4.17 -14.25 -23.52
C GLY A 481 -5.58 -13.72 -23.21
N VAL A 482 -6.58 -14.60 -23.21
CA VAL A 482 -7.97 -14.23 -22.87
C VAL A 482 -8.06 -13.74 -21.42
N GLY A 483 -7.42 -14.44 -20.47
CA GLY A 483 -7.40 -14.06 -19.05
C GLY A 483 -6.69 -12.71 -18.82
N ILE A 484 -5.57 -12.49 -19.50
CA ILE A 484 -4.83 -11.23 -19.43
C ILE A 484 -5.67 -10.07 -19.98
N ILE A 485 -6.30 -10.24 -21.14
CA ILE A 485 -7.16 -9.22 -21.75
C ILE A 485 -8.33 -8.88 -20.81
N ALA A 486 -9.02 -9.90 -20.29
CA ALA A 486 -10.10 -9.72 -19.33
C ALA A 486 -9.61 -9.00 -18.06
N GLY A 487 -8.44 -9.37 -17.54
CA GLY A 487 -7.81 -8.77 -16.39
C GLY A 487 -7.41 -7.31 -16.62
N VAL A 488 -6.87 -6.97 -17.80
CA VAL A 488 -6.53 -5.58 -18.16
C VAL A 488 -7.80 -4.72 -18.23
N ILE A 489 -8.88 -5.21 -18.83
CA ILE A 489 -10.17 -4.50 -18.89
C ILE A 489 -10.71 -4.28 -17.47
N LEU A 490 -10.69 -5.31 -16.62
CA LEU A 490 -11.15 -5.22 -15.24
C LEU A 490 -10.27 -4.28 -14.41
N SER A 491 -8.95 -4.33 -14.59
CA SER A 491 -8.01 -3.42 -13.94
C SER A 491 -8.25 -1.97 -14.35
N ALA A 492 -8.49 -1.70 -15.63
CA ALA A 492 -8.79 -0.36 -16.12
C ALA A 492 -10.08 0.20 -15.51
N SER A 493 -11.11 -0.64 -15.31
CA SER A 493 -12.37 -0.23 -14.67
C SER A 493 -12.21 0.06 -13.18
N THR A 494 -11.31 -0.64 -12.48
CA THR A 494 -11.12 -0.53 -11.03
C THR A 494 -9.99 0.41 -10.62
N ALA A 495 -9.06 0.73 -11.52
CA ALA A 495 -7.90 1.58 -11.24
C ALA A 495 -8.28 2.98 -10.75
N SER A 496 -9.40 3.55 -11.23
CA SER A 496 -9.92 4.84 -10.77
C SER A 496 -10.30 4.86 -9.28
N MET A 497 -10.68 3.71 -8.71
CA MET A 497 -10.97 3.59 -7.27
C MET A 497 -9.71 3.76 -6.42
N MET A 498 -8.54 3.55 -7.00
CA MET A 498 -7.24 3.73 -6.34
C MET A 498 -6.66 5.14 -6.53
N ALA A 499 -7.29 6.00 -7.32
CA ALA A 499 -6.76 7.32 -7.69
C ALA A 499 -6.33 8.16 -6.48
N SER A 500 -7.08 8.12 -5.37
CA SER A 500 -6.74 8.83 -4.13
C SER A 500 -5.52 8.28 -3.38
N LEU A 501 -5.03 7.10 -3.76
CA LEU A 501 -3.84 6.48 -3.16
C LEU A 501 -2.60 6.65 -4.03
N LEU A 502 -2.78 7.10 -5.27
CA LEU A 502 -1.70 7.28 -6.24
C LEU A 502 -1.14 8.70 -6.15
N TYR A 503 0.17 8.81 -6.20
CA TYR A 503 0.90 10.08 -6.28
C TYR A 503 1.85 10.05 -7.48
N GLY A 504 1.83 11.08 -8.30
CA GLY A 504 2.68 11.16 -9.50
C GLY A 504 2.35 10.16 -10.62
N VAL A 505 1.45 9.20 -10.35
CA VAL A 505 1.10 8.10 -11.25
C VAL A 505 -0.37 8.22 -11.67
N ARG A 506 -0.63 8.12 -12.98
CA ARG A 506 -2.02 8.07 -13.47
C ARG A 506 -2.61 6.69 -13.19
N PRO A 507 -3.93 6.58 -12.87
CA PRO A 507 -4.60 5.28 -12.66
C PRO A 507 -4.40 4.31 -13.84
N HIS A 508 -4.31 4.83 -15.06
CA HIS A 508 -4.05 4.07 -16.29
C HIS A 508 -2.61 4.26 -16.78
N ASP A 509 -1.63 4.02 -15.89
CA ASP A 509 -0.23 4.17 -16.22
C ASP A 509 0.23 3.17 -17.28
N PRO A 510 0.70 3.61 -18.48
CA PRO A 510 1.04 2.71 -19.59
C PRO A 510 2.12 1.70 -19.25
N ALA A 511 3.11 2.08 -18.42
CA ALA A 511 4.21 1.18 -18.08
C ALA A 511 3.72 0.00 -17.24
N VAL A 512 2.86 0.23 -16.24
CA VAL A 512 2.29 -0.84 -15.41
C VAL A 512 1.38 -1.73 -16.26
N PHE A 513 0.52 -1.14 -17.11
CA PHE A 513 -0.40 -1.86 -17.98
C PHE A 513 0.26 -2.62 -19.14
N VAL A 514 1.55 -2.42 -19.40
CA VAL A 514 2.34 -3.20 -20.34
C VAL A 514 3.21 -4.24 -19.62
N VAL A 515 3.93 -3.82 -18.57
CA VAL A 515 4.88 -4.70 -17.86
C VAL A 515 4.17 -5.86 -17.18
N VAL A 516 3.03 -5.62 -16.52
CA VAL A 516 2.29 -6.66 -15.79
C VAL A 516 1.74 -7.76 -16.72
N PRO A 517 1.02 -7.44 -17.82
CA PRO A 517 0.61 -8.44 -18.80
C PRO A 517 1.76 -9.21 -19.42
N LEU A 518 2.86 -8.53 -19.74
CA LEU A 518 4.04 -9.16 -20.31
C LEU A 518 4.69 -10.15 -19.33
N LEU A 519 4.81 -9.78 -18.06
CA LEU A 519 5.33 -10.65 -17.01
C LEU A 519 4.45 -11.90 -16.84
N LEU A 520 3.12 -11.72 -16.74
CA LEU A 520 2.20 -12.85 -16.60
C LEU A 520 2.20 -13.75 -17.84
N PHE A 521 2.29 -13.16 -19.03
CA PHE A 521 2.41 -13.93 -20.28
C PHE A 521 3.68 -14.77 -20.30
N LEU A 522 4.82 -14.21 -19.89
CA LEU A 522 6.09 -14.94 -19.78
C LEU A 522 5.97 -16.12 -18.81
N VAL A 523 5.38 -15.88 -17.65
CA VAL A 523 5.13 -16.93 -16.64
C VAL A 523 4.19 -18.00 -17.18
N ALA A 524 3.14 -17.64 -17.93
CA ALA A 524 2.25 -18.59 -18.57
C ALA A 524 2.97 -19.45 -19.62
N VAL A 525 3.88 -18.89 -20.39
CA VAL A 525 4.76 -19.66 -21.32
C VAL A 525 5.57 -20.69 -20.55
N LEU A 526 6.25 -20.26 -19.47
CA LEU A 526 7.09 -21.15 -18.64
C LEU A 526 6.27 -22.25 -17.96
N ALA A 527 5.12 -21.91 -17.40
CA ALA A 527 4.22 -22.88 -16.76
C ALA A 527 3.64 -23.89 -17.76
N SER A 528 3.45 -23.48 -19.02
CA SER A 528 2.95 -24.34 -20.08
C SER A 528 4.02 -25.27 -20.66
N TYR A 529 5.27 -24.85 -20.63
CA TYR A 529 6.36 -25.60 -21.26
C TYR A 529 6.63 -26.95 -20.58
N VAL A 530 6.65 -27.00 -19.26
CA VAL A 530 6.98 -28.22 -18.50
C VAL A 530 6.02 -29.38 -18.77
N PRO A 531 4.65 -29.20 -18.71
CA PRO A 531 3.72 -30.27 -19.05
C PRO A 531 3.80 -30.66 -20.52
N ALA A 532 4.01 -29.69 -21.41
CA ALA A 532 4.13 -29.94 -22.83
C ALA A 532 5.38 -30.77 -23.19
N TRP A 533 6.50 -30.46 -22.57
CA TRP A 533 7.74 -31.23 -22.71
C TRP A 533 7.59 -32.68 -22.16
N ARG A 534 6.94 -32.85 -21.03
CA ARG A 534 6.63 -34.20 -20.49
C ARG A 534 5.77 -35.02 -21.45
N ALA A 535 4.80 -34.38 -22.15
CA ALA A 535 3.96 -35.04 -23.14
C ALA A 535 4.74 -35.58 -24.33
N THR A 536 5.85 -34.96 -24.72
CA THR A 536 6.68 -35.47 -25.85
C THR A 536 7.49 -36.71 -25.50
N LYS A 537 7.61 -37.05 -24.20
CA LYS A 537 8.34 -38.22 -23.71
C LYS A 537 7.43 -39.41 -23.35
N VAL A 538 6.13 -39.36 -23.72
CA VAL A 538 5.18 -40.46 -23.49
C VAL A 538 5.57 -41.64 -24.39
N ASP A 539 5.82 -42.79 -23.75
CA ASP A 539 6.15 -44.03 -24.48
C ASP A 539 4.88 -44.59 -25.18
N SER A 540 4.88 -44.59 -26.52
CA SER A 540 3.78 -45.06 -27.34
C SER A 540 3.50 -46.56 -27.14
N ILE A 541 4.49 -47.37 -26.70
CA ILE A 541 4.35 -48.83 -26.54
C ILE A 541 3.56 -49.14 -25.26
N THR A 542 3.85 -48.44 -24.16
CA THR A 542 3.15 -48.63 -22.89
C THR A 542 1.70 -48.15 -22.94
N THR A 543 1.44 -47.06 -23.66
CA THR A 543 0.05 -46.54 -23.85
C THR A 543 -0.85 -47.40 -24.76
N LEU A 544 -0.26 -48.22 -25.62
CA LEU A 544 -1.00 -49.16 -26.47
C LEU A 544 -1.17 -50.53 -25.81
N ARG A 545 -0.34 -50.90 -24.77
CA ARG A 545 -0.42 -52.17 -24.04
C ARG A 545 -1.49 -52.20 -22.94
N GLU A 546 -2.03 -51.11 -22.52
CA GLU A 546 -3.14 -51.00 -21.54
C GLU A 546 -4.55 -51.17 -22.23
N ILE A 547 -4.59 -51.88 -23.33
CA ILE A 547 -5.81 -52.38 -23.97
C ILE A 547 -6.07 -53.79 -23.36
#